data_4c479eb944c602a72c056cc250be5cc5
#
_entry.id   4c479eb944c602a72c056cc250be5cc5
#
_cell.length_a   1.000
_cell.length_b   1.000
_cell.length_c   1.000
_cell.angle_alpha   90.00
_cell.angle_beta   90.00
_cell.angle_gamma   90.00
#
_symmetry.space_group_name_H-M   'P 1'
#
loop_
_entity.id
_entity.type
_entity.pdbx_description
1 polymer ?
#
loop_
_entity_poly.entity_id
_entity_poly.type
_entity_poly.pdbx_seq_one_letter_code
_entity_poly.pdbx_strand_id
1 'polypeptide(L)'
;MLNRVILIGRLAQDPELKYTTQGTAVCNFTLAVGRKFNRDQTDFIDIVVWRGLAENCATYLGKGRLAAVEGRLQIRSYETQDGQKRRVAEVVADDVRFLDKAGTGSSTASGVQEKPHQDEWSDLGREVDVDVDLINQDEEDEIPF
;
A
#
# COMPACT_ATOMS: atom_id res chain seq x y z
N MET A 1 -8.90 -22.02 -9.83
CA MET A 1 -9.05 -21.44 -8.49
C MET A 1 -8.21 -20.18 -8.40
N LEU A 2 -8.71 -19.12 -7.77
CA LEU A 2 -8.00 -17.86 -7.62
C LEU A 2 -8.02 -17.46 -6.14
N ASN A 3 -6.85 -17.06 -5.61
CA ASN A 3 -6.70 -16.51 -4.26
C ASN A 3 -5.70 -15.36 -4.32
N ARG A 4 -6.20 -14.15 -4.35
CA ARG A 4 -5.39 -12.92 -4.41
C ARG A 4 -6.02 -11.85 -3.56
N VAL A 5 -5.19 -11.18 -2.77
CA VAL A 5 -5.57 -10.07 -1.90
C VAL A 5 -4.65 -8.90 -2.20
N ILE A 6 -5.22 -7.72 -2.34
CA ILE A 6 -4.50 -6.46 -2.50
C ILE A 6 -5.01 -5.50 -1.45
N LEU A 7 -4.10 -5.00 -0.61
CA LEU A 7 -4.42 -4.11 0.50
C LEU A 7 -3.51 -2.89 0.47
N ILE A 8 -4.08 -1.75 0.78
CA ILE A 8 -3.31 -0.53 1.06
C ILE A 8 -3.72 -0.04 2.43
N GLY A 9 -2.74 0.15 3.30
CA GLY A 9 -3.00 0.60 4.67
C GLY A 9 -1.73 1.02 5.38
N ARG A 10 -1.88 1.40 6.64
CA ARG A 10 -0.77 1.80 7.50
C ARG A 10 -0.41 0.69 8.48
N LEU A 11 0.86 0.55 8.76
CA LEU A 11 1.30 -0.40 9.77
C LEU A 11 0.79 0.05 11.15
N ALA A 12 0.13 -0.86 11.85
CA ALA A 12 -0.37 -0.62 13.20
C ALA A 12 0.74 -0.70 14.26
N GLN A 13 1.82 -1.40 13.93
CA GLN A 13 3.00 -1.59 14.79
C GLN A 13 4.24 -1.79 13.94
N ASP A 14 5.41 -1.72 14.57
CA ASP A 14 6.67 -2.02 13.88
C ASP A 14 6.71 -3.48 13.43
N PRO A 15 7.27 -3.76 12.22
CA PRO A 15 7.39 -5.12 11.74
C PRO A 15 8.37 -5.92 12.60
N GLU A 16 8.02 -7.16 12.86
CA GLU A 16 8.81 -8.11 13.65
C GLU A 16 9.49 -9.12 12.74
N LEU A 17 10.80 -9.05 12.65
CA LEU A 17 11.63 -10.00 11.89
C LEU A 17 12.08 -11.15 12.77
N LYS A 18 11.85 -12.35 12.30
CA LYS A 18 12.31 -13.60 12.93
C LYS A 18 12.98 -14.49 11.88
N TYR A 19 13.76 -15.43 12.35
CA TYR A 19 14.33 -16.48 11.52
C TYR A 19 13.83 -17.83 12.00
N THR A 20 13.47 -18.69 11.05
CA THR A 20 13.10 -20.06 11.35
C THR A 20 14.33 -20.88 11.75
N THR A 21 14.12 -22.09 12.27
CA THR A 21 15.21 -23.02 12.60
C THR A 21 16.11 -23.36 11.40
N GLN A 22 15.60 -23.22 10.19
CA GLN A 22 16.33 -23.38 8.93
C GLN A 22 17.03 -22.10 8.46
N GLY A 23 16.93 -21.00 9.20
CA GLY A 23 17.53 -19.73 8.84
C GLY A 23 16.73 -18.90 7.83
N THR A 24 15.46 -19.23 7.55
CA THR A 24 14.59 -18.48 6.67
C THR A 24 13.99 -17.27 7.38
N ALA A 25 14.15 -16.09 6.79
CA ALA A 25 13.59 -14.86 7.33
C ALA A 25 12.07 -14.84 7.19
N VAL A 26 11.38 -14.46 8.24
CA VAL A 26 9.96 -14.20 8.27
C VAL A 26 9.67 -12.90 9.01
N CYS A 27 8.87 -12.03 8.41
CA CYS A 27 8.46 -10.77 9.01
C CYS A 27 6.95 -10.73 9.18
N ASN A 28 6.50 -10.37 10.35
CA ASN A 28 5.10 -10.22 10.68
C ASN A 28 4.80 -8.76 11.02
N PHE A 29 3.72 -8.25 10.48
CA PHE A 29 3.18 -6.95 10.86
C PHE A 29 1.67 -6.92 10.67
N THR A 30 1.01 -5.98 11.32
CA THR A 30 -0.43 -5.75 11.19
C THR A 30 -0.67 -4.50 10.36
N LEU A 31 -1.50 -4.64 9.34
CA LEU A 31 -1.90 -3.55 8.46
C LEU A 31 -3.27 -3.03 8.87
N ALA A 32 -3.36 -1.74 9.13
CA ALA A 32 -4.62 -1.05 9.42
C ALA A 32 -5.23 -0.54 8.12
N VAL A 33 -6.38 -1.10 7.75
CA VAL A 33 -7.10 -0.76 6.52
C VAL A 33 -8.45 -0.17 6.88
N GLY A 34 -8.68 1.09 6.49
CA GLY A 34 -9.96 1.76 6.70
C GLY A 34 -11.05 1.21 5.79
N ARG A 35 -12.26 1.09 6.30
CA ARG A 35 -13.41 0.66 5.51
C ARG A 35 -13.91 1.79 4.61
N LYS A 36 -14.27 1.46 3.38
CA LYS A 36 -14.67 2.43 2.36
C LYS A 36 -15.91 3.25 2.76
N PHE A 37 -16.91 2.61 3.36
CA PHE A 37 -18.19 3.23 3.68
C PHE A 37 -18.36 3.62 5.15
N ASN A 38 -17.45 3.17 6.00
CA ASN A 38 -17.45 3.50 7.43
C ASN A 38 -16.04 3.87 7.87
N ARG A 39 -15.71 5.15 7.76
CA ARG A 39 -14.37 5.68 8.04
C ARG A 39 -13.96 5.56 9.51
N ASP A 40 -14.92 5.37 10.42
CA ASP A 40 -14.65 5.20 11.85
C ASP A 40 -14.23 3.76 12.19
N GLN A 41 -14.37 2.83 11.24
CA GLN A 41 -13.96 1.44 11.42
C GLN A 41 -12.73 1.13 10.59
N THR A 42 -11.80 0.47 11.26
CA THR A 42 -10.55 0.00 10.68
C THR A 42 -10.42 -1.49 10.88
N ASP A 43 -10.08 -2.20 9.82
CA ASP A 43 -9.75 -3.61 9.90
C ASP A 43 -8.25 -3.78 10.10
N PHE A 44 -7.88 -4.61 11.08
CA PHE A 44 -6.48 -4.95 11.36
C PHE A 44 -6.20 -6.32 10.79
N ILE A 45 -5.32 -6.36 9.78
CA ILE A 45 -5.05 -7.56 9.00
C ILE A 45 -3.60 -7.97 9.22
N ASP A 46 -3.40 -9.22 9.64
CA ASP A 46 -2.07 -9.77 9.85
C ASP A 46 -1.43 -10.14 8.53
N ILE A 47 -0.22 -9.64 8.33
CA ILE A 47 0.60 -9.85 7.13
C ILE A 47 1.82 -10.66 7.51
N VAL A 48 2.09 -11.70 6.72
CA VAL A 48 3.29 -12.55 6.83
C VAL A 48 4.11 -12.40 5.56
N VAL A 49 5.37 -12.09 5.72
CA VAL A 49 6.32 -11.90 4.62
C VAL A 49 7.50 -12.82 4.81
N TRP A 50 7.95 -13.45 3.74
CA TRP A 50 9.02 -14.43 3.78
C TRP A 50 10.28 -13.99 3.01
N ARG A 51 11.44 -14.50 3.43
CA ARG A 51 12.73 -14.42 2.75
C ARG A 51 13.24 -12.99 2.58
N GLY A 52 13.80 -12.65 1.42
CA GLY A 52 14.39 -11.33 1.17
C GLY A 52 13.38 -10.17 1.29
N LEU A 53 12.13 -10.39 0.94
CA LEU A 53 11.06 -9.39 1.12
C LEU A 53 10.80 -9.12 2.62
N ALA A 54 10.93 -10.15 3.48
CA ALA A 54 10.80 -10.00 4.93
C ALA A 54 11.91 -9.09 5.50
N GLU A 55 13.14 -9.27 5.07
CA GLU A 55 14.27 -8.44 5.49
C GLU A 55 14.09 -6.99 5.03
N ASN A 56 13.62 -6.77 3.80
CA ASN A 56 13.33 -5.45 3.28
C ASN A 56 12.21 -4.76 4.07
N CYS A 57 11.14 -5.45 4.38
CA CYS A 57 10.06 -4.92 5.20
C CYS A 57 10.53 -4.52 6.59
N ALA A 58 11.32 -5.37 7.24
CA ALA A 58 11.86 -5.08 8.56
C ALA A 58 12.81 -3.87 8.56
N THR A 59 13.56 -3.68 7.48
CA THR A 59 14.52 -2.58 7.36
C THR A 59 13.85 -1.23 7.06
N TYR A 60 12.87 -1.21 6.16
CA TYR A 60 12.32 0.03 5.62
C TYR A 60 10.94 0.40 6.14
N LEU A 61 10.17 -0.54 6.67
CA LEU A 61 8.86 -0.26 7.25
C LEU A 61 8.94 0.04 8.73
N GLY A 62 8.01 0.81 9.21
CA GLY A 62 7.82 1.12 10.61
C GLY A 62 6.36 1.45 10.90
N LYS A 63 6.00 1.51 12.18
CA LYS A 63 4.66 1.90 12.64
C LYS A 63 4.20 3.19 11.96
N GLY A 64 2.96 3.18 11.44
CA GLY A 64 2.33 4.33 10.80
C GLY A 64 2.67 4.53 9.32
N ARG A 65 3.65 3.80 8.79
CA ARG A 65 4.00 3.90 7.37
C ARG A 65 2.93 3.29 6.48
N LEU A 66 2.75 3.89 5.31
CA LEU A 66 1.81 3.44 4.29
C LEU A 66 2.46 2.39 3.40
N ALA A 67 1.80 1.26 3.26
CA ALA A 67 2.26 0.18 2.40
C ALA A 67 1.12 -0.40 1.57
N ALA A 68 1.45 -0.84 0.36
CA ALA A 68 0.59 -1.68 -0.46
C ALA A 68 1.11 -3.11 -0.39
N VAL A 69 0.22 -4.03 -0.07
CA VAL A 69 0.52 -5.46 0.06
C VAL A 69 -0.30 -6.22 -0.96
N GLU A 70 0.36 -7.03 -1.74
CA GLU A 70 -0.25 -8.00 -2.65
C GLU A 70 0.16 -9.41 -2.23
N GLY A 71 -0.79 -10.30 -2.15
CA GLY A 71 -0.53 -11.68 -1.75
C GLY A 71 -1.77 -12.55 -1.80
N ARG A 72 -1.81 -13.56 -0.96
CA ARG A 72 -2.92 -14.51 -0.84
C ARG A 72 -3.41 -14.62 0.58
N LEU A 73 -4.71 -14.87 0.73
CA LEU A 73 -5.31 -15.17 2.01
C LEU A 73 -4.97 -16.60 2.42
N GLN A 74 -4.48 -16.77 3.61
CA GLN A 74 -4.23 -18.07 4.21
C GLN A 74 -4.96 -18.16 5.55
N ILE A 75 -5.67 -19.26 5.75
CA ILE A 75 -6.33 -19.55 7.01
C ILE A 75 -5.63 -20.75 7.65
N ARG A 76 -5.14 -20.56 8.86
CA ARG A 76 -4.57 -21.64 9.66
C ARG A 76 -5.40 -21.89 10.91
N SER A 77 -5.42 -23.12 11.34
CA SER A 77 -6.11 -23.52 12.57
C SER A 77 -5.08 -23.93 13.61
N TYR A 78 -5.32 -23.56 14.85
CA TYR A 78 -4.53 -24.03 15.98
C TYR A 78 -5.44 -24.40 17.15
N GLU A 79 -4.97 -25.25 18.03
CA GLU A 79 -5.66 -25.59 19.27
C GLU A 79 -5.09 -24.78 20.43
N THR A 80 -5.97 -24.19 21.23
CA THR A 80 -5.59 -23.59 22.48
C THR A 80 -5.35 -24.67 23.54
N GLN A 81 -4.70 -24.31 24.65
CA GLN A 81 -4.46 -25.23 25.78
C GLN A 81 -5.76 -25.79 26.36
N ASP A 82 -6.89 -25.11 26.17
CA ASP A 82 -8.23 -25.52 26.62
C ASP A 82 -8.91 -26.49 25.61
N GLY A 83 -8.21 -26.92 24.54
CA GLY A 83 -8.75 -27.82 23.52
C GLY A 83 -9.68 -27.18 22.51
N GLN A 84 -9.80 -25.84 22.51
CA GLN A 84 -10.58 -25.11 21.51
C GLN A 84 -9.81 -24.91 20.22
N LYS A 85 -10.44 -25.23 19.09
CA LYS A 85 -9.90 -24.93 17.77
C LYS A 85 -10.17 -23.48 17.41
N ARG A 86 -9.12 -22.72 17.09
CA ARG A 86 -9.20 -21.36 16.61
C ARG A 86 -8.65 -21.24 15.20
N ARG A 87 -9.25 -20.34 14.42
CA ARG A 87 -8.80 -20.00 13.06
C ARG A 87 -8.19 -18.61 13.05
N VAL A 88 -7.07 -18.50 12.39
CA VAL A 88 -6.40 -17.21 12.11
C VAL A 88 -6.35 -17.00 10.61
N ALA A 89 -6.90 -15.88 10.17
CA ALA A 89 -6.77 -15.42 8.80
C ALA A 89 -5.57 -14.48 8.70
N GLU A 90 -4.66 -14.77 7.81
CA GLU A 90 -3.49 -13.96 7.54
C GLU A 90 -3.26 -13.81 6.03
N VAL A 91 -2.59 -12.76 5.62
CA VAL A 91 -2.19 -12.55 4.23
C VAL A 91 -0.72 -12.87 4.09
N VAL A 92 -0.39 -13.84 3.27
CA VAL A 92 0.99 -14.13 2.89
C VAL A 92 1.34 -13.25 1.71
N ALA A 93 2.22 -12.29 1.94
CA ALA A 93 2.58 -11.29 0.95
C ALA A 93 3.53 -11.88 -0.11
N ASP A 94 3.21 -11.66 -1.37
CA ASP A 94 4.06 -11.94 -2.52
C ASP A 94 4.84 -10.69 -2.95
N ASP A 95 4.25 -9.49 -2.75
CA ASP A 95 4.87 -8.20 -2.99
C ASP A 95 4.44 -7.17 -1.93
N VAL A 96 5.35 -6.30 -1.54
CA VAL A 96 5.09 -5.17 -0.64
C VAL A 96 5.72 -3.92 -1.22
N ARG A 97 4.92 -2.88 -1.41
CA ARG A 97 5.39 -1.58 -1.90
C ARG A 97 5.29 -0.53 -0.82
N PHE A 98 6.37 0.20 -0.63
CA PHE A 98 6.45 1.29 0.32
C PHE A 98 5.95 2.57 -0.36
N LEU A 99 4.81 3.08 0.08
CA LEU A 99 4.14 4.22 -0.54
C LEU A 99 4.50 5.55 0.11
N ASP A 100 4.92 5.54 1.37
CA ASP A 100 5.44 6.73 2.02
C ASP A 100 6.88 6.97 1.58
N LYS A 101 7.19 8.20 1.23
CA LYS A 101 8.59 8.64 1.13
C LYS A 101 9.22 8.46 2.50
N ALA A 102 10.46 7.99 2.55
CA ALA A 102 11.24 7.98 3.76
C ALA A 102 11.21 9.39 4.35
N GLY A 103 10.51 9.56 5.49
CA GLY A 103 10.43 10.85 6.13
C GLY A 103 11.85 11.32 6.41
N THR A 104 12.25 12.41 5.81
CA THR A 104 13.37 13.22 6.28
C THR A 104 13.04 13.57 7.71
N GLY A 105 13.68 12.91 8.66
CA GLY A 105 13.66 13.31 10.04
C GLY A 105 14.01 14.78 10.08
N SER A 106 13.23 15.56 10.83
CA SER A 106 13.44 16.98 11.00
C SER A 106 14.88 17.26 11.41
N SER A 107 15.71 17.54 10.44
CA SER A 107 16.92 18.30 10.69
C SER A 107 16.52 19.75 10.68
N THR A 108 16.65 20.40 11.81
CA THR A 108 16.62 21.84 11.98
C THR A 108 17.42 22.51 10.86
N ALA A 109 16.71 23.13 9.96
CA ALA A 109 17.30 23.86 8.86
C ALA A 109 17.91 25.14 9.36
N SER A 110 19.20 25.27 9.20
CA SER A 110 19.88 26.55 9.06
C SER A 110 19.52 27.12 7.69
N GLY A 111 19.09 28.37 7.68
CA GLY A 111 18.54 29.03 6.51
C GLY A 111 19.46 29.03 5.31
N VAL A 112 18.92 28.61 4.21
CA VAL A 112 19.33 29.00 2.88
C VAL A 112 18.11 29.59 2.22
N GLN A 113 18.15 30.87 1.91
CA GLN A 113 17.19 31.55 1.06
C GLN A 113 17.27 30.91 -0.33
N GLU A 114 16.33 30.03 -0.62
CA GLU A 114 16.06 29.66 -1.98
C GLU A 114 15.19 30.74 -2.63
N LYS A 115 15.72 31.30 -3.68
CA LYS A 115 14.97 32.14 -4.61
C LYS A 115 13.80 31.33 -5.14
N PRO A 116 12.60 31.94 -5.31
CA PRO A 116 11.49 31.23 -5.91
C PRO A 116 11.86 30.86 -7.35
N HIS A 117 12.02 29.57 -7.60
CA HIS A 117 11.93 29.05 -8.95
C HIS A 117 10.51 29.38 -9.44
N GLN A 118 10.46 30.24 -10.41
CA GLN A 118 9.24 30.48 -11.18
C GLN A 118 8.80 29.11 -11.76
N ASP A 119 7.62 28.77 -11.34
CA ASP A 119 6.94 27.52 -11.69
C ASP A 119 6.89 27.34 -13.21
N GLU A 120 7.59 26.34 -13.70
CA GLU A 120 7.43 25.82 -15.07
C GLU A 120 6.02 25.23 -15.32
N TRP A 121 5.16 25.29 -14.33
CA TRP A 121 3.77 24.84 -14.39
C TRP A 121 2.80 25.91 -14.89
N SER A 122 3.23 27.14 -15.05
CA SER A 122 2.37 28.23 -15.53
C SER A 122 2.06 28.14 -17.02
N ASP A 123 2.75 27.28 -17.77
CA ASP A 123 2.53 27.11 -19.20
C ASP A 123 1.55 25.98 -19.56
N LEU A 124 1.08 25.22 -18.56
CA LEU A 124 0.05 24.17 -18.76
C LEU A 124 -1.39 24.71 -18.72
N GLY A 125 -1.56 26.00 -18.48
CA GLY A 125 -2.86 26.67 -18.46
C GLY A 125 -3.18 27.50 -19.68
N ARG A 126 -2.41 27.43 -20.76
CA ARG A 126 -2.82 28.03 -22.02
C ARG A 126 -3.99 27.25 -22.57
N GLU A 127 -5.13 27.90 -22.59
CA GLU A 127 -6.28 27.49 -23.36
C GLU A 127 -5.80 27.17 -24.79
N VAL A 128 -5.84 25.91 -25.13
CA VAL A 128 -5.75 25.50 -26.53
C VAL A 128 -7.08 25.92 -27.12
N ASP A 129 -7.09 26.99 -27.89
CA ASP A 129 -8.21 27.30 -28.77
C ASP A 129 -8.38 26.11 -29.72
N VAL A 130 -9.22 25.17 -29.29
CA VAL A 130 -9.69 24.13 -30.17
C VAL A 130 -10.77 24.78 -31.01
N ASP A 131 -10.47 25.02 -32.29
CA ASP A 131 -11.47 25.43 -33.28
C ASP A 131 -12.63 24.42 -33.23
N VAL A 132 -13.72 24.85 -32.63
CA VAL A 132 -14.94 24.05 -32.44
C VAL A 132 -15.64 23.76 -33.77
N ASP A 133 -15.18 24.36 -34.86
CA ASP A 133 -15.75 24.19 -36.21
C ASP A 133 -15.45 22.85 -36.88
N LEU A 134 -14.60 22.01 -36.26
CA LEU A 134 -14.30 20.70 -36.82
C LEU A 134 -15.10 19.52 -36.22
N ILE A 135 -16.00 19.79 -35.29
CA ILE A 135 -16.78 18.73 -34.62
C ILE A 135 -18.19 18.55 -35.20
N ASN A 136 -18.58 19.37 -36.18
CA ASN A 136 -19.86 19.23 -36.87
C ASN A 136 -19.72 18.57 -38.25
N GLN A 137 -19.12 17.39 -38.26
CA GLN A 137 -19.39 16.47 -39.37
C GLN A 137 -20.11 15.27 -38.78
N ASP A 138 -21.41 15.32 -39.08
CA ASP A 138 -22.36 14.26 -38.88
C ASP A 138 -21.81 12.93 -39.44
N GLU A 139 -21.46 12.01 -38.55
CA GLU A 139 -21.55 10.60 -38.87
C GLU A 139 -22.46 9.97 -37.82
N GLU A 140 -23.70 9.80 -38.24
CA GLU A 140 -24.64 8.89 -37.63
C GLU A 140 -24.08 7.47 -37.78
N ASP A 141 -23.18 7.08 -36.91
CA ASP A 141 -22.84 5.68 -36.76
C ASP A 141 -23.83 5.08 -35.77
N GLU A 142 -24.84 4.44 -36.34
CA GLU A 142 -25.71 3.52 -35.61
C GLU A 142 -24.85 2.47 -34.94
N ILE A 143 -24.90 2.46 -33.61
CA ILE A 143 -24.29 1.41 -32.81
C ILE A 143 -25.16 0.15 -32.98
N PRO A 144 -24.69 -0.92 -33.63
CA PRO A 144 -25.47 -2.16 -33.70
C PRO A 144 -25.44 -2.86 -32.33
N PHE A 145 -26.58 -3.00 -31.78
CA PHE A 145 -26.82 -3.88 -30.65
C PHE A 145 -27.07 -5.30 -31.13
#